data_a69e309f65a1005c96fa55897aed0b06
#
_entry.id   a69e309f65a1005c96fa55897aed0b06
#
_cell.length_a   1.000
_cell.length_b   1.000
_cell.length_c   1.000
_cell.angle_alpha   90.00
_cell.angle_beta   90.00
_cell.angle_gamma   90.00
#
_symmetry.space_group_name_H-M   'P 1'
#
loop_
_entity.id
_entity.type
_entity.pdbx_description
1 polymer ?
#
loop_
_entity_poly.entity_id
_entity_poly.type
_entity_poly.pdbx_seq_one_letter_code
_entity_poly.pdbx_strand_id
1 'polypeptide(L)'
;MQSRTDRPETAALIVAAGMSSRMGDFKPMLTIGEMSIAERVITTFQQAGVHRIVVITGYQAELLEHHLAGREVVFLRNERYRETQMFDSACIGLQYLRGKCDRVLFTPVDIPLFTAATVRALLECDAALACPVCEGKPGHPTMISASLIDGILADTGENGLQGALSRCGVMMEQVPVSDPGVLHDADTPDDYQNLLRYHNEQLIRPVVHVSLAREKSFFDSRAGQRRAEA
;
A
#
# COMPACT_ATOMS: atom_id res chain seq x y z
N MET A 1 -28.07 -16.99 5.68
CA MET A 1 -27.76 -15.61 5.31
C MET A 1 -26.61 -15.15 6.21
N GLN A 2 -25.36 -15.26 5.73
CA GLN A 2 -24.20 -14.76 6.44
C GLN A 2 -24.19 -13.23 6.29
N SER A 3 -24.13 -12.50 7.37
CA SER A 3 -23.95 -11.05 7.40
C SER A 3 -22.62 -10.74 6.68
N ARG A 4 -22.70 -10.13 5.49
CA ARG A 4 -21.56 -9.46 4.88
C ARG A 4 -21.08 -8.44 5.94
N THR A 5 -19.85 -8.58 6.38
CA THR A 5 -19.21 -7.55 7.21
C THR A 5 -19.29 -6.23 6.44
N ASP A 6 -19.75 -5.15 7.10
CA ASP A 6 -19.96 -3.81 6.50
C ASP A 6 -18.70 -3.14 5.93
N ARG A 7 -17.55 -3.83 5.94
CA ARG A 7 -16.30 -3.29 5.40
C ARG A 7 -16.11 -3.71 3.94
N PRO A 8 -15.72 -2.76 3.05
CA PRO A 8 -15.43 -3.06 1.65
C PRO A 8 -14.36 -4.13 1.53
N GLU A 9 -14.59 -5.13 0.67
CA GLU A 9 -13.58 -6.14 0.36
C GLU A 9 -12.44 -5.50 -0.43
N THR A 10 -11.23 -5.52 0.11
CA THR A 10 -10.05 -4.88 -0.49
C THR A 10 -9.04 -5.91 -0.95
N ALA A 11 -8.52 -5.75 -2.16
CA ALA A 11 -7.42 -6.53 -2.72
C ALA A 11 -6.16 -5.67 -2.82
N ALA A 12 -4.98 -6.29 -2.73
CA ALA A 12 -3.71 -5.67 -3.09
C ALA A 12 -3.29 -6.12 -4.49
N LEU A 13 -2.78 -5.19 -5.28
CA LEU A 13 -2.19 -5.42 -6.59
C LEU A 13 -0.75 -4.93 -6.58
N ILE A 14 0.19 -5.87 -6.69
CA ILE A 14 1.63 -5.63 -6.67
C ILE A 14 2.18 -5.88 -8.07
N VAL A 15 2.84 -4.89 -8.68
CA VAL A 15 3.48 -5.05 -9.98
C VAL A 15 4.97 -5.30 -9.81
N ALA A 16 5.41 -6.50 -10.21
CA ALA A 16 6.80 -6.98 -10.13
C ALA A 16 7.30 -7.53 -11.48
N ALA A 17 6.74 -7.06 -12.60
CA ALA A 17 7.03 -7.58 -13.93
C ALA A 17 8.27 -6.97 -14.58
N GLY A 18 8.80 -5.87 -14.05
CA GLY A 18 9.89 -5.08 -14.63
C GLY A 18 11.25 -5.77 -14.63
N MET A 19 12.12 -5.38 -15.59
CA MET A 19 13.46 -5.96 -15.78
C MET A 19 14.52 -5.43 -14.81
N SER A 20 14.21 -4.44 -13.98
CA SER A 20 15.17 -3.83 -13.02
C SER A 20 16.48 -3.34 -13.66
N SER A 21 16.43 -2.86 -14.91
CA SER A 21 17.63 -2.62 -15.75
C SER A 21 18.63 -1.60 -15.16
N ARG A 22 18.14 -0.62 -14.39
CA ARG A 22 18.99 0.39 -13.73
C ARG A 22 19.66 -0.14 -12.46
N MET A 23 19.06 -1.15 -11.83
CA MET A 23 19.59 -1.76 -10.61
C MET A 23 20.75 -2.74 -10.87
N GLY A 24 20.74 -3.41 -12.03
CA GLY A 24 21.68 -4.50 -12.33
C GLY A 24 21.26 -5.85 -11.74
N ASP A 25 20.50 -5.85 -10.67
CA ASP A 25 19.97 -7.03 -9.97
C ASP A 25 18.45 -7.11 -10.04
N PHE A 26 17.89 -8.29 -9.84
CA PHE A 26 16.44 -8.49 -9.84
C PHE A 26 15.81 -7.97 -8.54
N LYS A 27 15.33 -6.70 -8.58
CA LYS A 27 14.82 -5.94 -7.43
C LYS A 27 13.90 -6.73 -6.48
N PRO A 28 12.89 -7.48 -6.96
CA PRO A 28 11.97 -8.17 -6.05
C PRO A 28 12.64 -9.16 -5.10
N MET A 29 13.83 -9.66 -5.48
CA MET A 29 14.61 -10.64 -4.71
C MET A 29 15.67 -10.00 -3.80
N LEU A 30 15.96 -8.70 -3.93
CA LEU A 30 16.89 -8.01 -3.05
C LEU A 30 16.36 -8.02 -1.62
N THR A 31 17.25 -8.22 -0.64
CA THR A 31 16.85 -8.38 0.77
C THR A 31 16.96 -7.08 1.55
N ILE A 32 15.98 -6.80 2.39
CA ILE A 32 16.01 -5.75 3.40
C ILE A 32 15.78 -6.41 4.75
N GLY A 33 16.83 -6.50 5.58
CA GLY A 33 16.83 -7.38 6.75
C GLY A 33 16.72 -8.86 6.34
N GLU A 34 15.77 -9.58 6.93
CA GLU A 34 15.59 -11.02 6.69
C GLU A 34 14.63 -11.36 5.54
N MET A 35 13.97 -10.37 4.94
CA MET A 35 12.96 -10.56 3.89
C MET A 35 13.39 -9.95 2.57
N SER A 36 13.01 -10.58 1.46
CA SER A 36 13.10 -9.92 0.15
C SER A 36 12.15 -8.73 0.05
N ILE A 37 12.41 -7.83 -0.91
CA ILE A 37 11.55 -6.70 -1.23
C ILE A 37 10.10 -7.17 -1.46
N ALA A 38 9.92 -8.21 -2.27
CA ALA A 38 8.59 -8.74 -2.58
C ALA A 38 7.89 -9.35 -1.34
N GLU A 39 8.62 -10.13 -0.53
CA GLU A 39 8.06 -10.68 0.71
C GLU A 39 7.63 -9.60 1.68
N ARG A 40 8.39 -8.53 1.79
CA ARG A 40 8.11 -7.42 2.69
C ARG A 40 6.80 -6.71 2.30
N VAL A 41 6.63 -6.38 1.03
CA VAL A 41 5.39 -5.77 0.51
C VAL A 41 4.17 -6.65 0.81
N ILE A 42 4.26 -7.95 0.51
CA ILE A 42 3.19 -8.93 0.77
C ILE A 42 2.88 -9.00 2.28
N THR A 43 3.91 -9.15 3.11
CA THR A 43 3.75 -9.25 4.57
C THR A 43 3.11 -8.00 5.16
N THR A 44 3.45 -6.82 4.66
CA THR A 44 2.85 -5.55 5.11
C THR A 44 1.36 -5.49 4.81
N PHE A 45 0.91 -5.93 3.64
CA PHE A 45 -0.51 -6.02 3.32
C PHE A 45 -1.23 -7.03 4.21
N GLN A 46 -0.66 -8.23 4.41
CA GLN A 46 -1.23 -9.25 5.28
C GLN A 46 -1.36 -8.76 6.74
N GLN A 47 -0.36 -8.07 7.27
CA GLN A 47 -0.38 -7.45 8.61
C GLN A 47 -1.42 -6.34 8.75
N ALA A 48 -1.81 -5.71 7.65
CA ALA A 48 -2.89 -4.73 7.62
C ALA A 48 -4.29 -5.36 7.48
N GLY A 49 -4.38 -6.69 7.29
CA GLY A 49 -5.63 -7.43 7.10
C GLY A 49 -6.08 -7.55 5.64
N VAL A 50 -5.19 -7.25 4.68
CA VAL A 50 -5.44 -7.45 3.24
C VAL A 50 -4.88 -8.80 2.82
N HIS A 51 -5.75 -9.78 2.60
CA HIS A 51 -5.35 -11.16 2.29
C HIS A 51 -5.53 -11.55 0.83
N ARG A 52 -6.39 -10.83 0.07
CA ARG A 52 -6.48 -11.02 -1.38
C ARG A 52 -5.36 -10.24 -2.06
N ILE A 53 -4.26 -10.91 -2.36
CA ILE A 53 -3.05 -10.31 -2.95
C ILE A 53 -2.79 -10.89 -4.32
N VAL A 54 -2.66 -10.02 -5.33
CA VAL A 54 -2.30 -10.37 -6.70
C VAL A 54 -0.93 -9.78 -7.02
N VAL A 55 -0.02 -10.60 -7.50
CA VAL A 55 1.33 -10.21 -7.91
C VAL A 55 1.46 -10.40 -9.42
N ILE A 56 1.77 -9.34 -10.13
CA ILE A 56 2.05 -9.41 -11.57
C ILE A 56 3.52 -9.65 -11.76
N THR A 57 3.86 -10.80 -12.32
CA THR A 57 5.21 -11.24 -12.63
C THR A 57 5.53 -11.08 -14.12
N GLY A 58 6.80 -11.10 -14.49
CA GLY A 58 7.25 -10.98 -15.89
C GLY A 58 8.69 -11.41 -16.02
N TYR A 59 9.65 -10.49 -15.91
CA TYR A 59 11.06 -10.86 -15.89
C TYR A 59 11.35 -11.78 -14.70
N GLN A 60 12.02 -12.91 -14.95
CA GLN A 60 12.33 -13.94 -13.95
C GLN A 60 11.11 -14.42 -13.15
N ALA A 61 9.93 -14.52 -13.81
CA ALA A 61 8.67 -14.88 -13.18
C ALA A 61 8.79 -16.19 -12.36
N GLU A 62 9.35 -17.26 -12.94
CA GLU A 62 9.47 -18.56 -12.27
C GLU A 62 10.29 -18.50 -11.00
N LEU A 63 11.38 -17.72 -10.99
CA LEU A 63 12.22 -17.53 -9.82
C LEU A 63 11.44 -16.83 -8.70
N LEU A 64 10.73 -15.73 -9.03
CA LEU A 64 9.96 -14.97 -8.05
C LEU A 64 8.77 -15.78 -7.51
N GLU A 65 8.02 -16.46 -8.37
CA GLU A 65 6.89 -17.30 -8.01
C GLU A 65 7.32 -18.47 -7.11
N HIS A 66 8.46 -19.09 -7.42
CA HIS A 66 9.04 -20.14 -6.57
C HIS A 66 9.46 -19.60 -5.20
N HIS A 67 10.12 -18.44 -5.17
CA HIS A 67 10.53 -17.79 -3.93
C HIS A 67 9.35 -17.42 -3.01
N LEU A 68 8.25 -16.98 -3.62
CA LEU A 68 7.03 -16.60 -2.90
C LEU A 68 6.04 -17.77 -2.73
N ALA A 69 6.41 -18.99 -3.08
CA ALA A 69 5.58 -20.17 -2.90
C ALA A 69 5.16 -20.32 -1.42
N GLY A 70 3.87 -20.50 -1.16
CA GLY A 70 3.32 -20.58 0.21
C GLY A 70 2.91 -19.24 0.83
N ARG A 71 3.03 -18.12 0.12
CA ARG A 71 2.61 -16.78 0.61
C ARG A 71 1.14 -16.44 0.37
N GLU A 72 0.27 -17.37 0.05
CA GLU A 72 -1.17 -17.13 -0.18
C GLU A 72 -1.45 -15.93 -1.13
N VAL A 73 -0.74 -15.89 -2.25
CA VAL A 73 -0.88 -14.87 -3.29
C VAL A 73 -1.29 -15.49 -4.63
N VAL A 74 -1.94 -14.70 -5.47
CA VAL A 74 -2.25 -15.08 -6.86
C VAL A 74 -1.20 -14.48 -7.78
N PHE A 75 -0.55 -15.30 -8.58
CA PHE A 75 0.38 -14.84 -9.61
C PHE A 75 -0.33 -14.72 -10.95
N LEU A 76 -0.09 -13.61 -11.64
CA LEU A 76 -0.47 -13.39 -13.03
C LEU A 76 0.77 -12.95 -13.81
N ARG A 77 1.04 -13.59 -14.94
CA ARG A 77 2.21 -13.27 -15.76
C ARG A 77 1.88 -12.23 -16.82
N ASN A 78 2.73 -11.22 -16.94
CA ASN A 78 2.80 -10.39 -18.14
C ASN A 78 3.83 -11.01 -19.08
N GLU A 79 3.39 -11.87 -19.99
CA GLU A 79 4.26 -12.54 -20.97
C GLU A 79 4.97 -11.54 -21.92
N ARG A 80 4.39 -10.34 -22.06
CA ARG A 80 4.92 -9.29 -22.95
C ARG A 80 5.68 -8.20 -22.19
N TYR A 81 6.19 -8.49 -20.99
CA TYR A 81 6.83 -7.51 -20.10
C TYR A 81 7.97 -6.71 -20.77
N ARG A 82 8.61 -7.24 -21.83
CA ARG A 82 9.68 -6.57 -22.57
C ARG A 82 9.17 -5.48 -23.52
N GLU A 83 7.93 -5.59 -23.96
CA GLU A 83 7.29 -4.74 -24.97
C GLU A 83 6.26 -3.79 -24.36
N THR A 84 5.93 -3.99 -23.09
CA THR A 84 4.88 -3.29 -22.37
C THR A 84 5.44 -2.49 -21.19
N GLN A 85 4.62 -1.58 -20.67
CA GLN A 85 4.97 -0.76 -19.53
C GLN A 85 4.30 -1.24 -18.24
N MET A 86 4.58 -0.56 -17.12
CA MET A 86 3.95 -0.85 -15.83
C MET A 86 2.42 -0.75 -15.89
N PHE A 87 1.89 0.18 -16.69
CA PHE A 87 0.44 0.34 -16.87
C PHE A 87 -0.21 -0.93 -17.42
N ASP A 88 0.39 -1.54 -18.44
CA ASP A 88 -0.12 -2.79 -19.02
C ASP A 88 -0.15 -3.92 -17.99
N SER A 89 0.91 -4.00 -17.17
CA SER A 89 0.98 -4.96 -16.07
C SER A 89 -0.10 -4.69 -15.02
N ALA A 90 -0.35 -3.43 -14.67
CA ALA A 90 -1.42 -3.06 -13.77
C ALA A 90 -2.79 -3.42 -14.34
N CYS A 91 -3.02 -3.22 -15.64
CA CYS A 91 -4.27 -3.60 -16.32
C CYS A 91 -4.54 -5.11 -16.26
N ILE A 92 -3.53 -5.98 -16.37
CA ILE A 92 -3.69 -7.43 -16.19
C ILE A 92 -4.28 -7.73 -14.81
N GLY A 93 -3.74 -7.11 -13.76
CA GLY A 93 -4.22 -7.30 -12.39
C GLY A 93 -5.60 -6.72 -12.16
N LEU A 94 -5.86 -5.51 -12.64
CA LEU A 94 -7.17 -4.85 -12.52
C LEU A 94 -8.25 -5.64 -13.26
N GLN A 95 -7.97 -6.15 -14.46
CA GLN A 95 -8.88 -7.01 -15.20
C GLN A 95 -9.22 -8.28 -14.41
N TYR A 96 -8.24 -8.91 -13.75
CA TYR A 96 -8.48 -10.09 -12.92
C TYR A 96 -9.31 -9.75 -11.67
N LEU A 97 -9.09 -8.60 -11.04
CA LEU A 97 -9.76 -8.17 -9.82
C LEU A 97 -11.16 -7.60 -10.06
N ARG A 98 -11.50 -7.27 -11.29
CA ARG A 98 -12.80 -6.75 -11.70
C ARG A 98 -13.94 -7.64 -11.18
N GLY A 99 -14.86 -7.06 -10.41
CA GLY A 99 -15.99 -7.77 -9.80
C GLY A 99 -15.63 -8.75 -8.66
N LYS A 100 -14.36 -8.77 -8.21
CA LYS A 100 -13.89 -9.66 -7.12
C LYS A 100 -13.56 -8.92 -5.83
N CYS A 101 -13.57 -7.60 -5.83
CA CYS A 101 -13.35 -6.74 -4.67
C CYS A 101 -14.04 -5.40 -4.87
N ASP A 102 -14.16 -4.62 -3.81
CA ASP A 102 -14.73 -3.27 -3.84
C ASP A 102 -13.62 -2.21 -4.02
N ARG A 103 -12.39 -2.52 -3.59
CA ARG A 103 -11.22 -1.62 -3.64
C ARG A 103 -9.94 -2.37 -3.98
N VAL A 104 -9.01 -1.70 -4.64
CA VAL A 104 -7.68 -2.21 -4.96
C VAL A 104 -6.64 -1.26 -4.37
N LEU A 105 -5.70 -1.80 -3.59
CA LEU A 105 -4.48 -1.11 -3.18
C LEU A 105 -3.36 -1.47 -4.15
N PHE A 106 -3.01 -0.52 -5.00
CA PHE A 106 -1.98 -0.68 -6.03
C PHE A 106 -0.62 -0.20 -5.52
N THR A 107 0.42 -1.00 -5.73
CA THR A 107 1.81 -0.57 -5.54
C THR A 107 2.76 -1.26 -6.52
N PRO A 108 3.78 -0.57 -7.05
CA PRO A 108 4.93 -1.25 -7.61
C PRO A 108 5.69 -1.98 -6.49
N VAL A 109 6.41 -3.04 -6.83
CA VAL A 109 7.11 -3.87 -5.83
C VAL A 109 8.28 -3.16 -5.18
N ASP A 110 8.85 -2.18 -5.84
CA ASP A 110 10.08 -1.47 -5.42
C ASP A 110 9.87 -0.38 -4.35
N ILE A 111 8.66 -0.23 -3.83
CA ILE A 111 8.37 0.62 -2.66
C ILE A 111 8.03 -0.28 -1.46
N PRO A 112 9.03 -0.86 -0.78
CA PRO A 112 8.80 -1.96 0.17
C PRO A 112 8.63 -1.53 1.63
N LEU A 113 8.82 -0.25 1.97
CA LEU A 113 8.97 0.19 3.36
C LEU A 113 7.77 0.97 3.91
N PHE A 114 6.65 1.06 3.18
CA PHE A 114 5.41 1.55 3.77
C PHE A 114 4.92 0.60 4.87
N THR A 115 4.22 1.12 5.86
CA THR A 115 3.82 0.37 7.04
C THR A 115 2.39 -0.15 6.95
N ALA A 116 2.08 -1.19 7.75
CA ALA A 116 0.71 -1.67 7.91
C ALA A 116 -0.23 -0.59 8.53
N ALA A 117 0.30 0.39 9.26
CA ALA A 117 -0.46 1.53 9.75
C ALA A 117 -0.93 2.44 8.61
N THR A 118 -0.06 2.72 7.63
CA THR A 118 -0.40 3.46 6.42
C THR A 118 -1.49 2.74 5.61
N VAL A 119 -1.34 1.43 5.42
CA VAL A 119 -2.37 0.62 4.73
C VAL A 119 -3.71 0.71 5.46
N ARG A 120 -3.73 0.58 6.79
CA ARG A 120 -4.97 0.71 7.58
C ARG A 120 -5.59 2.10 7.47
N ALA A 121 -4.79 3.18 7.45
CA ALA A 121 -5.31 4.53 7.24
C ALA A 121 -6.01 4.69 5.88
N LEU A 122 -5.46 4.08 4.83
CA LEU A 122 -6.12 4.03 3.51
C LEU A 122 -7.41 3.20 3.54
N LEU A 123 -7.45 2.08 4.28
CA LEU A 123 -8.65 1.25 4.41
C LEU A 123 -9.80 1.96 5.13
N GLU A 124 -9.49 2.92 5.98
CA GLU A 124 -10.48 3.76 6.69
C GLU A 124 -10.98 4.95 5.85
N CYS A 125 -10.32 5.25 4.72
CA CYS A 125 -10.72 6.32 3.81
C CYS A 125 -11.88 5.84 2.92
N ASP A 126 -12.95 6.65 2.81
CA ASP A 126 -14.14 6.33 1.99
C ASP A 126 -14.08 6.89 0.55
N ALA A 127 -12.97 7.53 0.17
CA ALA A 127 -12.80 8.07 -1.17
C ALA A 127 -12.73 6.97 -2.24
N ALA A 128 -13.14 7.29 -3.47
CA ALA A 128 -13.01 6.38 -4.59
C ALA A 128 -11.56 6.24 -5.08
N LEU A 129 -10.72 7.23 -4.80
CA LEU A 129 -9.31 7.27 -5.13
C LEU A 129 -8.55 7.96 -4.01
N ALA A 130 -7.51 7.31 -3.45
CA ALA A 130 -6.72 7.89 -2.37
C ALA A 130 -5.24 7.47 -2.44
N CYS A 131 -4.36 8.32 -1.91
CA CYS A 131 -2.95 7.98 -1.72
C CYS A 131 -2.45 8.49 -0.36
N PRO A 132 -1.43 7.84 0.24
CA PRO A 132 -0.79 8.37 1.42
C PRO A 132 0.04 9.59 1.04
N VAL A 133 0.09 10.59 1.92
CA VAL A 133 0.93 11.78 1.74
C VAL A 133 1.82 11.92 2.96
N CYS A 134 3.12 11.89 2.74
CA CYS A 134 4.14 12.14 3.75
C CYS A 134 4.94 13.38 3.36
N GLU A 135 5.10 14.33 4.29
CA GLU A 135 5.83 15.59 4.06
C GLU A 135 5.37 16.33 2.78
N GLY A 136 4.06 16.31 2.51
CA GLY A 136 3.45 16.98 1.36
C GLY A 136 3.66 16.26 0.01
N LYS A 137 4.27 15.08 0.01
CA LYS A 137 4.52 14.28 -1.19
C LYS A 137 3.62 13.05 -1.22
N PRO A 138 2.90 12.79 -2.35
CA PRO A 138 2.11 11.57 -2.52
C PRO A 138 3.01 10.34 -2.65
N GLY A 139 2.58 9.23 -2.07
CA GLY A 139 3.31 7.96 -2.09
C GLY A 139 2.41 6.75 -2.39
N HIS A 140 2.92 5.57 -2.09
CA HIS A 140 2.25 4.28 -2.27
C HIS A 140 1.94 3.61 -0.93
N PRO A 141 0.93 2.67 -0.94
CA PRO A 141 0.09 2.24 -2.06
C PRO A 141 -1.00 3.26 -2.42
N THR A 142 -1.48 3.22 -3.67
CA THR A 142 -2.64 4.00 -4.12
C THR A 142 -3.90 3.15 -3.98
N MET A 143 -4.93 3.67 -3.32
CA MET A 143 -6.24 3.03 -3.23
C MET A 143 -7.12 3.45 -4.39
N ILE A 144 -7.73 2.47 -5.07
CA ILE A 144 -8.57 2.63 -6.27
C ILE A 144 -9.90 1.91 -6.03
N SER A 145 -11.03 2.60 -6.11
CA SER A 145 -12.34 1.96 -6.09
C SER A 145 -12.52 1.05 -7.31
N ALA A 146 -13.17 -0.10 -7.11
CA ALA A 146 -13.50 -1.01 -8.22
C ALA A 146 -14.37 -0.36 -9.29
N SER A 147 -15.14 0.68 -8.96
CA SER A 147 -15.94 1.46 -9.92
C SER A 147 -15.10 2.19 -10.98
N LEU A 148 -13.81 2.42 -10.72
CA LEU A 148 -12.90 3.09 -11.66
C LEU A 148 -12.19 2.12 -12.60
N ILE A 149 -12.25 0.81 -12.33
CA ILE A 149 -11.50 -0.20 -13.09
C ILE A 149 -11.84 -0.15 -14.57
N ASP A 150 -13.13 -0.08 -14.93
CA ASP A 150 -13.56 -0.06 -16.33
C ASP A 150 -13.01 1.15 -17.10
N GLY A 151 -13.01 2.32 -16.45
CA GLY A 151 -12.43 3.53 -17.02
C GLY A 151 -10.91 3.41 -17.23
N ILE A 152 -10.20 2.83 -16.26
CA ILE A 152 -8.75 2.61 -16.34
C ILE A 152 -8.43 1.61 -17.46
N LEU A 153 -9.18 0.50 -17.56
CA LEU A 153 -8.98 -0.52 -18.59
C LEU A 153 -9.28 -0.02 -20.01
N ALA A 154 -10.15 0.98 -20.16
CA ALA A 154 -10.48 1.61 -21.45
C ALA A 154 -9.48 2.72 -21.84
N ASP A 155 -8.55 3.08 -20.94
CA ASP A 155 -7.59 4.16 -21.16
C ASP A 155 -6.44 3.74 -22.08
N THR A 156 -5.87 4.70 -22.78
CA THR A 156 -4.74 4.46 -23.71
C THR A 156 -3.40 4.23 -23.01
N GLY A 157 -3.34 4.50 -21.68
CA GLY A 157 -2.10 4.38 -20.90
C GLY A 157 -1.13 5.53 -21.08
N GLU A 158 -1.53 6.62 -21.73
CA GLU A 158 -0.69 7.82 -21.81
C GLU A 158 -0.39 8.35 -20.40
N ASN A 159 0.88 8.59 -20.08
CA ASN A 159 1.38 8.90 -18.74
C ASN A 159 1.11 7.79 -17.70
N GLY A 160 0.98 6.54 -18.15
CA GLY A 160 0.85 5.36 -17.30
C GLY A 160 -0.43 5.35 -16.46
N LEU A 161 -0.40 4.64 -15.33
CA LEU A 161 -1.55 4.53 -14.42
C LEU A 161 -1.95 5.89 -13.84
N GLN A 162 -0.99 6.76 -13.54
CA GLN A 162 -1.28 8.10 -13.02
C GLN A 162 -2.10 8.93 -14.03
N GLY A 163 -1.76 8.86 -15.31
CA GLY A 163 -2.51 9.51 -16.38
C GLY A 163 -3.94 8.96 -16.49
N ALA A 164 -4.09 7.64 -16.48
CA ALA A 164 -5.40 6.98 -16.50
C ALA A 164 -6.27 7.38 -15.30
N LEU A 165 -5.71 7.38 -14.09
CA LEU A 165 -6.40 7.82 -12.87
C LEU A 165 -6.84 9.29 -12.95
N SER A 166 -6.00 10.17 -13.48
CA SER A 166 -6.35 11.59 -13.65
C SER A 166 -7.52 11.78 -14.64
N ARG A 167 -7.64 10.92 -15.64
CA ARG A 167 -8.74 10.96 -16.63
C ARG A 167 -10.04 10.33 -16.13
N CYS A 168 -10.01 9.60 -15.00
CA CYS A 168 -11.24 9.09 -14.38
C CYS A 168 -12.17 10.19 -13.83
N GLY A 169 -11.74 11.46 -13.79
CA GLY A 169 -12.55 12.59 -13.33
C GLY A 169 -12.84 12.57 -11.83
N VAL A 170 -12.12 11.78 -11.05
CA VAL A 170 -12.25 11.66 -9.60
C VAL A 170 -11.03 12.30 -8.94
N MET A 171 -11.28 13.12 -7.91
CA MET A 171 -10.20 13.75 -7.15
C MET A 171 -9.48 12.70 -6.29
N MET A 172 -8.16 12.74 -6.30
CA MET A 172 -7.31 11.93 -5.42
C MET A 172 -7.38 12.48 -3.99
N GLU A 173 -7.93 11.72 -3.07
CA GLU A 173 -7.89 12.04 -1.64
C GLU A 173 -6.48 11.82 -1.10
N GLN A 174 -5.98 12.82 -0.39
CA GLN A 174 -4.64 12.80 0.23
C GLN A 174 -4.78 12.40 1.70
N VAL A 175 -4.33 11.19 2.04
CA VAL A 175 -4.35 10.66 3.41
C VAL A 175 -3.03 11.01 4.10
N PRO A 176 -3.00 11.95 5.06
CA PRO A 176 -1.75 12.31 5.75
C PRO A 176 -1.22 11.14 6.58
N VAL A 177 0.06 10.81 6.42
CA VAL A 177 0.74 9.76 7.18
C VAL A 177 2.11 10.24 7.66
N SER A 178 2.57 9.71 8.80
CA SER A 178 3.92 9.92 9.33
C SER A 178 4.83 8.73 8.97
N ASP A 179 4.84 8.37 7.69
CA ASP A 179 5.50 7.18 7.16
C ASP A 179 6.33 7.52 5.91
N PRO A 180 7.61 7.92 6.06
CA PRO A 180 8.47 8.19 4.92
C PRO A 180 8.66 7.00 3.98
N GLY A 181 8.43 5.76 4.46
CA GLY A 181 8.52 4.55 3.64
C GLY A 181 7.61 4.53 2.41
N VAL A 182 6.55 5.35 2.40
CA VAL A 182 5.64 5.49 1.23
C VAL A 182 6.31 6.16 0.02
N LEU A 183 7.47 6.81 0.23
CA LEU A 183 8.20 7.59 -0.78
C LEU A 183 9.51 6.93 -1.23
N HIS A 184 9.96 5.88 -0.52
CA HIS A 184 11.26 5.27 -0.75
C HIS A 184 11.13 4.13 -1.75
N ASP A 185 11.70 4.31 -2.94
CA ASP A 185 11.80 3.29 -3.97
C ASP A 185 13.22 2.70 -4.08
N ALA A 186 13.36 1.58 -4.77
CA ALA A 186 14.62 0.89 -5.04
C ALA A 186 14.98 0.98 -6.54
N ASP A 187 15.00 2.16 -7.12
CA ASP A 187 15.23 2.33 -8.55
C ASP A 187 16.69 2.12 -8.99
N THR A 188 17.62 2.55 -8.15
CA THR A 188 19.07 2.44 -8.39
C THR A 188 19.76 1.76 -7.20
N PRO A 189 21.03 1.30 -7.36
CA PRO A 189 21.83 0.79 -6.25
C PRO A 189 21.94 1.77 -5.07
N ASP A 190 22.02 3.08 -5.33
CA ASP A 190 22.08 4.10 -4.29
C ASP A 190 20.74 4.21 -3.55
N ASP A 191 19.61 4.13 -4.24
CA ASP A 191 18.27 4.10 -3.62
C ASP A 191 18.14 2.87 -2.73
N TYR A 192 18.60 1.72 -3.18
CA TYR A 192 18.60 0.50 -2.36
C TYR A 192 19.46 0.66 -1.10
N GLN A 193 20.63 1.28 -1.18
CA GLN A 193 21.44 1.58 0.01
C GLN A 193 20.71 2.55 0.96
N ASN A 194 19.95 3.51 0.42
CA ASN A 194 19.11 4.41 1.21
C ASN A 194 18.00 3.64 1.94
N LEU A 195 17.34 2.69 1.26
CA LEU A 195 16.34 1.81 1.86
C LEU A 195 16.92 0.98 3.01
N LEU A 196 18.10 0.40 2.83
CA LEU A 196 18.78 -0.36 3.89
C LEU A 196 19.09 0.51 5.11
N ARG A 197 19.59 1.73 4.89
CA ARG A 197 19.86 2.69 5.98
C ARG A 197 18.56 3.05 6.71
N TYR A 198 17.53 3.45 5.98
CA TYR A 198 16.24 3.79 6.56
C TYR A 198 15.66 2.64 7.37
N HIS A 199 15.68 1.41 6.85
CA HIS A 199 15.22 0.24 7.57
C HIS A 199 15.97 0.02 8.89
N ASN A 200 17.30 0.11 8.88
CA ASN A 200 18.12 -0.06 10.06
C ASN A 200 17.85 1.03 11.11
N GLU A 201 17.65 2.27 10.69
CA GLU A 201 17.30 3.37 11.59
C GLU A 201 15.94 3.16 12.26
N GLN A 202 14.95 2.57 11.55
CA GLN A 202 13.65 2.23 12.16
C GLN A 202 13.77 1.15 13.24
N LEU A 203 14.69 0.18 13.08
CA LEU A 203 14.93 -0.85 14.08
C LEU A 203 15.58 -0.29 15.37
N ILE A 204 16.33 0.81 15.26
CA ILE A 204 17.03 1.44 16.39
C ILE A 204 16.14 2.43 17.14
N ARG A 205 15.08 2.96 16.50
CA ARG A 205 14.17 3.90 17.17
C ARG A 205 13.45 3.20 18.33
N PRO A 206 13.60 3.71 19.58
CA PRO A 206 12.85 3.14 20.71
C PRO A 206 11.35 3.28 20.45
N VAL A 207 10.59 2.22 20.74
CA VAL A 207 9.13 2.27 20.72
C VAL A 207 8.69 3.20 21.83
N VAL A 208 8.36 4.45 21.49
CA VAL A 208 7.79 5.40 22.46
C VAL A 208 6.31 5.01 22.63
N HIS A 209 6.02 4.27 23.69
CA HIS A 209 4.63 4.07 24.13
C HIS A 209 4.11 5.40 24.70
N VAL A 210 3.37 6.17 23.89
CA VAL A 210 2.58 7.27 24.40
C VAL A 210 1.37 6.65 25.12
N SER A 211 1.50 6.51 26.44
CA SER A 211 0.37 6.19 27.30
C SER A 211 -0.54 7.42 27.33
N LEU A 212 -1.65 7.36 26.62
CA LEU A 212 -2.75 8.33 26.78
C LEU A 212 -3.31 8.16 28.21
N ALA A 213 -2.75 8.90 29.16
CA ALA A 213 -3.34 9.05 30.47
C ALA A 213 -4.74 9.64 30.27
N ARG A 214 -5.78 8.89 30.60
CA ARG A 214 -7.15 9.37 30.68
C ARG A 214 -7.16 10.58 31.63
N GLU A 215 -7.36 11.76 31.11
CA GLU A 215 -7.76 12.92 31.91
C GLU A 215 -9.08 12.57 32.58
N LYS A 216 -9.02 12.23 33.88
CA LYS A 216 -10.18 12.21 34.72
C LYS A 216 -10.66 13.65 34.86
N SER A 217 -11.81 13.95 34.29
CA SER A 217 -12.51 15.21 34.44
C SER A 217 -12.69 15.56 35.91
N PHE A 218 -12.09 16.68 36.27
CA PHE A 218 -12.30 17.35 37.57
C PHE A 218 -13.65 18.09 37.52
N PHE A 219 -14.72 17.36 37.73
CA PHE A 219 -16.03 17.95 37.98
C PHE A 219 -16.60 17.29 39.21
N ASP A 220 -16.16 17.72 40.38
CA ASP A 220 -16.96 17.59 41.61
C ASP A 220 -16.44 18.54 42.69
N SER A 221 -17.02 19.71 42.76
CA SER A 221 -17.07 20.52 43.99
C SER A 221 -17.80 21.83 43.75
N ARG A 222 -19.14 21.80 43.75
CA ARG A 222 -20.00 22.93 44.16
C ARG A 222 -21.42 22.46 44.45
N ALA A 223 -21.59 21.75 45.55
CA ALA A 223 -22.90 21.65 46.16
C ALA A 223 -22.71 21.50 47.68
N GLY A 224 -22.71 22.59 48.41
CA GLY A 224 -22.65 22.50 49.85
C GLY A 224 -22.33 23.79 50.55
N GLN A 225 -23.13 24.85 50.36
CA GLN A 225 -23.19 25.96 51.37
C GLN A 225 -24.43 26.80 51.10
N ARG A 226 -25.55 26.41 51.71
CA ARG A 226 -26.62 27.33 52.17
C ARG A 226 -27.48 26.59 53.17
N ARG A 227 -27.20 26.78 54.46
CA ARG A 227 -28.15 26.78 55.56
C ARG A 227 -27.41 27.08 56.85
N ALA A 228 -27.48 28.31 57.24
CA ALA A 228 -27.55 28.75 58.65
C ALA A 228 -27.83 30.25 58.63
N GLU A 229 -28.96 30.60 59.06
CA GLU A 229 -29.36 31.82 59.75
C GLU A 229 -30.80 32.22 59.40
N ALA A 230 -31.70 31.91 60.26
CA ALA A 230 -32.67 32.64 61.00
C ALA A 230 -33.66 31.67 61.58
#